data_8f7515e34485434561cdd3f9a6e5209c
#
_entry.id   8f7515e34485434561cdd3f9a6e5209c
#
_cell.length_a   1.000
_cell.length_b   1.000
_cell.length_c   1.000
_cell.angle_alpha   90.00
_cell.angle_beta   90.00
_cell.angle_gamma   90.00
#
_symmetry.space_group_name_H-M   'P 1'
#
loop_
_entity.id
_entity.type
_entity.pdbx_description
1 polymer ?
#
loop_
_entity_poly.entity_id
_entity_poly.type
_entity_poly.pdbx_seq_one_letter_code
_entity_poly.pdbx_strand_id
1 'polypeptide(L)'
;MNMVELKHDYEFVLVASVKLGEKTEELISKFKKLIEENAELSNMTSWGKRKLTYLINKESEGEYVLFEFKSNSEFPKELDRICQITDGVLRSMIVKKSV
;
A
#
# COMPACT_ATOMS: atom_id res chain seq x y z
N MET A 1 -14.14 -17.05 -25.02
CA MET A 1 -14.12 -15.64 -25.34
C MET A 1 -13.30 -14.84 -24.34
N ASN A 2 -12.49 -14.00 -24.85
CA ASN A 2 -11.62 -13.23 -23.98
C ASN A 2 -12.33 -11.95 -23.55
N MET A 3 -12.55 -11.90 -22.28
CA MET A 3 -12.96 -10.65 -21.68
C MET A 3 -11.68 -9.85 -21.46
N VAL A 4 -11.56 -8.75 -22.12
CA VAL A 4 -10.48 -7.84 -21.84
C VAL A 4 -10.84 -7.19 -20.53
N GLU A 5 -10.11 -7.55 -19.49
CA GLU A 5 -10.30 -6.90 -18.20
C GLU A 5 -9.84 -5.46 -18.32
N LEU A 6 -10.73 -4.56 -17.91
CA LEU A 6 -10.38 -3.16 -17.85
C LEU A 6 -9.43 -2.97 -16.67
N LYS A 7 -8.25 -2.46 -16.98
CA LYS A 7 -7.26 -2.13 -15.94
C LYS A 7 -7.29 -0.63 -15.70
N HIS A 8 -7.15 -0.30 -14.46
CA HIS A 8 -7.14 1.09 -14.02
C HIS A 8 -5.87 1.38 -13.25
N ASP A 9 -5.47 2.64 -13.27
CA ASP A 9 -4.30 3.07 -12.51
C ASP A 9 -4.72 3.47 -11.10
N TYR A 10 -3.96 3.00 -10.12
CA TYR A 10 -4.21 3.27 -8.71
C TYR A 10 -2.97 3.78 -8.02
N GLU A 11 -3.20 4.56 -6.98
CA GLU A 11 -2.16 4.95 -6.05
C GLU A 11 -2.48 4.36 -4.69
N PHE A 12 -1.50 3.71 -4.10
CA PHE A 12 -1.64 3.10 -2.79
C PHE A 12 -0.61 3.70 -1.85
N VAL A 13 -1.08 4.38 -0.81
CA VAL A 13 -0.21 4.93 0.22
C VAL A 13 -0.25 4.00 1.42
N LEU A 14 0.91 3.49 1.79
CA LEU A 14 1.05 2.63 2.95
C LEU A 14 1.81 3.38 4.03
N VAL A 15 1.24 3.42 5.22
CA VAL A 15 1.91 3.98 6.39
C VAL A 15 2.18 2.84 7.35
N ALA A 16 3.44 2.46 7.46
CA ALA A 16 3.88 1.34 8.28
C ALA A 16 4.43 1.83 9.62
N SER A 17 4.27 0.99 10.65
CA SER A 17 4.81 1.29 11.96
C SER A 17 6.34 1.29 11.93
N VAL A 18 6.96 2.33 12.50
CA VAL A 18 8.42 2.39 12.62
C VAL A 18 8.93 1.63 13.86
N LYS A 19 8.01 1.21 14.73
CA LYS A 19 8.39 0.47 15.94
C LYS A 19 8.74 -0.99 15.68
N LEU A 20 8.50 -1.45 14.46
CA LEU A 20 8.77 -2.84 14.09
C LEU A 20 10.26 -3.11 13.86
N GLY A 21 11.09 -2.06 13.80
CA GLY A 21 12.49 -2.21 13.50
C GLY A 21 12.72 -2.76 12.11
N GLU A 22 13.51 -3.83 12.00
CA GLU A 22 13.79 -4.44 10.70
C GLU A 22 12.53 -4.98 10.01
N LYS A 23 11.51 -5.30 10.79
CA LYS A 23 10.26 -5.83 10.23
C LYS A 23 9.46 -4.79 9.45
N THR A 24 9.78 -3.51 9.62
CA THR A 24 9.13 -2.46 8.85
C THR A 24 9.42 -2.65 7.36
N GLU A 25 10.68 -2.90 7.02
CA GLU A 25 11.06 -3.13 5.63
C GLU A 25 10.52 -4.45 5.09
N GLU A 26 10.44 -5.46 5.94
CA GLU A 26 9.84 -6.74 5.56
C GLU A 26 8.36 -6.55 5.21
N LEU A 27 7.66 -5.73 5.98
CA LEU A 27 6.26 -5.44 5.74
C LEU A 27 6.09 -4.72 4.41
N ILE A 28 6.91 -3.73 4.14
CA ILE A 28 6.87 -2.98 2.89
C ILE A 28 7.17 -3.90 1.71
N SER A 29 8.17 -4.75 1.84
CA SER A 29 8.53 -5.72 0.81
C SER A 29 7.41 -6.72 0.55
N LYS A 30 6.70 -7.11 1.59
CA LYS A 30 5.55 -8.01 1.46
C LYS A 30 4.47 -7.39 0.58
N PHE A 31 4.17 -6.11 0.81
CA PHE A 31 3.17 -5.43 0.01
C PHE A 31 3.64 -5.18 -1.42
N LYS A 32 4.91 -4.88 -1.60
CA LYS A 32 5.48 -4.74 -2.94
C LYS A 32 5.30 -6.03 -3.72
N LYS A 33 5.66 -7.17 -3.10
CA LYS A 33 5.55 -8.47 -3.73
C LYS A 33 4.11 -8.83 -4.05
N LEU A 34 3.21 -8.53 -3.12
CA LEU A 34 1.79 -8.78 -3.30
C LEU A 34 1.25 -8.03 -4.52
N ILE A 35 1.65 -6.77 -4.67
CA ILE A 35 1.24 -5.97 -5.81
C ILE A 35 1.83 -6.54 -7.10
N GLU A 36 3.11 -6.89 -7.09
CA GLU A 36 3.78 -7.44 -8.27
C GLU A 36 3.16 -8.75 -8.75
N GLU A 37 2.67 -9.55 -7.81
CA GLU A 37 2.08 -10.85 -8.14
C GLU A 37 0.65 -10.73 -8.69
N ASN A 38 -0.05 -9.65 -8.37
CA ASN A 38 -1.46 -9.50 -8.71
C ASN A 38 -1.77 -8.31 -9.61
N ALA A 39 -0.79 -7.48 -9.90
CA ALA A 39 -0.99 -6.26 -10.65
C ALA A 39 0.30 -5.90 -11.39
N GLU A 40 0.24 -4.80 -12.12
CA GLU A 40 1.44 -4.26 -12.77
C GLU A 40 1.92 -3.08 -11.93
N LEU A 41 3.02 -3.26 -11.22
CA LEU A 41 3.61 -2.19 -10.42
C LEU A 41 4.32 -1.21 -11.35
N SER A 42 3.84 0.02 -11.38
CA SER A 42 4.41 1.06 -12.24
C SER A 42 5.52 1.81 -11.55
N ASN A 43 5.35 2.09 -10.25
CA ASN A 43 6.32 2.88 -9.52
C ASN A 43 6.17 2.64 -8.02
N MET A 44 7.26 2.83 -7.29
CA MET A 44 7.27 2.76 -5.85
C MET A 44 8.18 3.86 -5.35
N THR A 45 7.65 4.69 -4.47
CA THR A 45 8.40 5.81 -3.91
C THR A 45 8.34 5.77 -2.40
N SER A 46 9.49 5.72 -1.76
CA SER A 46 9.56 5.79 -0.31
C SER A 46 9.71 7.25 0.10
N TRP A 47 8.78 7.70 0.94
CA TRP A 47 8.84 9.07 1.47
C TRP A 47 9.55 9.10 2.82
N GLY A 48 9.93 7.95 3.35
CA GLY A 48 10.62 7.86 4.63
C GLY A 48 9.71 8.07 5.82
N LYS A 49 10.34 8.29 6.94
CA LYS A 49 9.62 8.52 8.19
C LYS A 49 9.02 9.90 8.22
N ARG A 50 7.77 9.99 8.60
CA ARG A 50 7.06 11.24 8.71
C ARG A 50 6.26 11.29 10.00
N LYS A 51 6.11 12.48 10.55
CA LYS A 51 5.26 12.67 11.71
C LYS A 51 3.81 12.56 11.29
N LEU A 52 3.03 11.88 12.12
CA LEU A 52 1.60 11.78 11.91
C LEU A 52 0.95 13.05 12.47
N THR A 53 -0.15 13.48 11.85
CA THR A 53 -0.89 14.64 12.31
C THR A 53 -1.43 14.40 13.73
N TYR A 54 -1.79 13.16 14.01
CA TYR A 54 -2.22 12.73 15.33
C TYR A 54 -1.79 11.28 15.54
N LEU A 55 -1.81 10.83 16.78
CA LEU A 55 -1.36 9.50 17.11
C LEU A 55 -2.24 8.43 16.50
N ILE A 56 -1.62 7.38 15.96
CA ILE A 56 -2.30 6.18 15.51
C ILE A 56 -1.70 5.04 16.31
N ASN A 57 -2.52 4.33 17.07
CA ASN A 57 -2.05 3.27 17.97
C ASN A 57 -0.89 3.73 18.85
N LYS A 58 -1.00 4.96 19.37
CA LYS A 58 0.01 5.60 20.22
C LYS A 58 1.34 5.85 19.51
N GLU A 59 1.38 5.78 18.19
CA GLU A 59 2.57 6.10 17.43
C GLU A 59 2.44 7.48 16.80
N SER A 60 3.52 8.24 16.87
CA SER A 60 3.56 9.61 16.35
C SER A 60 4.26 9.71 14.99
N GLU A 61 4.86 8.63 14.53
CA GLU A 61 5.57 8.59 13.27
C GLU A 61 5.23 7.33 12.50
N GLY A 62 5.36 7.41 11.19
CA GLY A 62 5.16 6.26 10.32
C GLY A 62 6.09 6.32 9.12
N GLU A 63 6.34 5.17 8.54
CA GLU A 63 7.10 5.05 7.30
C GLU A 63 6.10 5.10 6.16
N TYR A 64 6.26 6.11 5.28
CA TYR A 64 5.33 6.33 4.17
C TYR A 64 5.91 5.79 2.88
N VAL A 65 5.13 4.96 2.19
CA VAL A 65 5.51 4.44 0.88
C VAL A 65 4.34 4.60 -0.07
N LEU A 66 4.61 5.13 -1.25
CA LEU A 66 3.63 5.24 -2.32
C LEU A 66 3.90 4.16 -3.35
N PHE A 67 2.89 3.39 -3.66
CA PHE A 67 2.93 2.42 -4.76
C PHE A 67 1.95 2.87 -5.84
N GLU A 68 2.41 2.86 -7.07
CA GLU A 68 1.55 3.14 -8.21
C GLU A 68 1.46 1.86 -9.02
N PHE A 69 0.25 1.41 -9.27
CA PHE A 69 0.06 0.14 -9.98
C PHE A 69 -1.16 0.19 -10.88
N LYS A 70 -1.22 -0.76 -11.80
CA LYS A 70 -2.35 -0.91 -12.70
C LYS A 70 -2.95 -2.29 -12.48
N SER A 71 -4.25 -2.35 -12.26
CA SER A 71 -4.94 -3.62 -12.01
C SER A 71 -6.42 -3.51 -12.37
N ASN A 72 -7.10 -4.65 -12.30
CA ASN A 72 -8.56 -4.67 -12.38
C ASN A 72 -9.14 -4.06 -11.09
N SER A 73 -10.44 -3.89 -11.03
CA SER A 73 -11.10 -3.25 -9.91
C SER A 73 -11.22 -4.14 -8.66
N GLU A 74 -10.94 -5.42 -8.78
CA GLU A 74 -11.04 -6.36 -7.66
C GLU A 74 -9.82 -6.33 -6.75
N PHE A 75 -8.62 -6.18 -7.33
CA PHE A 75 -7.40 -6.20 -6.55
C PHE A 75 -7.32 -5.11 -5.48
N PRO A 76 -7.71 -3.84 -5.75
CA PRO A 76 -7.67 -2.83 -4.69
C PRO A 76 -8.51 -3.20 -3.47
N LYS A 77 -9.64 -3.86 -3.69
CA LYS A 77 -10.50 -4.31 -2.58
C LYS A 77 -9.80 -5.36 -1.74
N GLU A 78 -9.13 -6.29 -2.39
CA GLU A 78 -8.37 -7.33 -1.71
C GLU A 78 -7.17 -6.74 -0.97
N LEU A 79 -6.49 -5.78 -1.60
CA LEU A 79 -5.36 -5.10 -0.99
C LEU A 79 -5.79 -4.35 0.27
N ASP A 80 -6.92 -3.65 0.21
CA ASP A 80 -7.46 -2.94 1.37
C ASP A 80 -7.79 -3.91 2.51
N ARG A 81 -8.41 -5.04 2.19
CA ARG A 81 -8.74 -6.07 3.17
C ARG A 81 -7.47 -6.58 3.86
N ILE A 82 -6.43 -6.84 3.09
CA ILE A 82 -5.17 -7.33 3.62
C ILE A 82 -4.53 -6.28 4.53
N CYS A 83 -4.61 -5.00 4.16
CA CYS A 83 -4.11 -3.92 4.99
C CYS A 83 -4.80 -3.89 6.36
N GLN A 84 -6.11 -4.11 6.37
CA GLN A 84 -6.88 -4.05 7.62
C GLN A 84 -6.56 -5.18 8.58
N ILE A 85 -6.12 -6.32 8.08
CA ILE A 85 -5.81 -7.47 8.93
C ILE A 85 -4.31 -7.67 9.16
N THR A 86 -3.48 -6.79 8.65
CA THR A 86 -2.04 -6.91 8.78
C THR A 86 -1.52 -6.04 9.91
N ASP A 87 -0.86 -6.68 10.88
CA ASP A 87 -0.22 -5.93 11.97
C ASP A 87 0.90 -5.07 11.42
N GLY A 88 1.04 -3.89 11.99
CA GLY A 88 2.09 -2.97 11.59
C GLY A 88 1.67 -1.95 10.54
N VAL A 89 0.52 -2.13 9.92
CA VAL A 89 -0.05 -1.14 9.03
C VAL A 89 -0.83 -0.13 9.86
N LEU A 90 -0.32 1.09 9.95
CA LEU A 90 -0.99 2.14 10.70
C LEU A 90 -2.13 2.76 9.91
N ARG A 91 -1.91 2.92 8.62
CA ARG A 91 -2.90 3.53 7.75
C ARG A 91 -2.65 3.10 6.31
N SER A 92 -3.70 3.01 5.55
CA SER A 92 -3.59 2.74 4.12
C SER A 92 -4.64 3.54 3.37
N MET A 93 -4.30 3.92 2.16
CA MET A 93 -5.24 4.65 1.31
C MET A 93 -5.01 4.23 -0.13
N ILE A 94 -6.08 3.87 -0.81
CA ILE A 94 -6.02 3.49 -2.22
C ILE A 94 -6.91 4.45 -2.99
N VAL A 95 -6.34 5.09 -3.99
CA VAL A 95 -7.06 6.05 -4.82
C VAL A 95 -6.95 5.64 -6.27
N LYS A 96 -8.08 5.62 -6.95
CA LYS A 96 -8.09 5.39 -8.38
C LYS A 96 -7.76 6.70 -9.08
N LYS A 97 -6.79 6.67 -9.96
CA LYS A 97 -6.42 7.86 -10.72
C LYS A 97 -7.48 8.12 -11.77
N SER A 98 -7.89 9.38 -11.85
CA SER A 98 -8.80 9.80 -12.90
C SER A 98 -8.06 9.90 -14.21
N VAL A 99 -8.73 9.53 -15.25
CA VAL A 99 -8.20 9.70 -16.60
C VAL A 99 -8.69 11.02 -17.15
#